data_3b0734fccdf30ed6881908a46fc376a6
#
_entry.id   3b0734fccdf30ed6881908a46fc376a6
#
_cell.length_a   1.000
_cell.length_b   1.000
_cell.length_c   1.000
_cell.angle_alpha   90.00
_cell.angle_beta   90.00
_cell.angle_gamma   90.00
#
_symmetry.space_group_name_H-M   'P 1'
#
loop_
_entity.id
_entity.type
_entity.pdbx_description
1 polymer ?
#
loop_
_entity_poly.entity_id
_entity_poly.type
_entity_poly.pdbx_seq_one_letter_code
_entity_poly.pdbx_strand_id
1 'polypeptide(L)'
;MARALAIVGMAMVHIGPVRTGGGGVAGAAYRAPHGRAAILFIVLAGIGVSLLAGDRSAERLNRAGLVLGWRALVLLPAGLALQELDVNVAVILQYYALYFVVSAGLVRLGDRGLLVVAAASAVLGPVLVILLTGAVPSWFVPGVPAWNDVDRIARDVLVSGYYPLIVWTAPLSVGIWLGRRELRSNATAVRLVVLGAAAAALGFVTSAVLTSVLGTAVSSVDWRQLAMVEPHNEMPLWVLTSTGIAVTVIGLCLAAAARLPRPTWPLVALGQLALTAYVTHLLVLHVWPQWLERPTYGAAWLSVARFTLVALVLAAAYRAVATRGPLELLLRPSALQRPRPGPAAGGRDPEHLSGRPPGA
;
A
#
# COMPACT_ATOMS: atom_id res chain seq x y z
N MET A 1 6.31 -0.92 -10.78
CA MET A 1 7.28 -1.85 -10.18
C MET A 1 7.00 -2.06 -8.68
N ALA A 2 7.16 -1.09 -7.79
CA ALA A 2 7.01 -1.29 -6.33
C ALA A 2 5.67 -1.94 -5.93
N ARG A 3 4.55 -1.59 -6.57
CA ARG A 3 3.26 -2.29 -6.36
C ARG A 3 3.32 -3.77 -6.75
N ALA A 4 4.03 -4.12 -7.83
CA ALA A 4 4.19 -5.53 -8.22
C ALA A 4 5.00 -6.30 -7.17
N LEU A 5 6.08 -5.72 -6.65
CA LEU A 5 6.85 -6.33 -5.56
C LEU A 5 6.01 -6.51 -4.30
N ALA A 6 5.14 -5.54 -3.99
CA ALA A 6 4.22 -5.65 -2.87
C ALA A 6 3.19 -6.79 -3.07
N ILE A 7 2.65 -6.99 -4.31
CA ILE A 7 1.77 -8.14 -4.63
C ILE A 7 2.51 -9.46 -4.46
N VAL A 8 3.72 -9.57 -5.00
CA VAL A 8 4.54 -10.78 -4.85
C VAL A 8 4.83 -11.05 -3.36
N GLY A 9 5.18 -10.01 -2.60
CA GLY A 9 5.39 -10.12 -1.16
C GLY A 9 4.13 -10.57 -0.41
N MET A 10 2.95 -10.09 -0.77
CA MET A 10 1.69 -10.57 -0.18
C MET A 10 1.39 -12.02 -0.58
N ALA A 11 1.63 -12.40 -1.85
CA ALA A 11 1.49 -13.79 -2.28
C ALA A 11 2.43 -14.73 -1.50
N MET A 12 3.67 -14.29 -1.18
CA MET A 12 4.58 -15.06 -0.32
C MET A 12 3.97 -15.31 1.07
N VAL A 13 3.32 -14.31 1.65
CA VAL A 13 2.65 -14.45 2.96
C VAL A 13 1.51 -15.46 2.89
N HIS A 14 0.77 -15.50 1.80
CA HIS A 14 -0.44 -16.32 1.64
C HIS A 14 -0.16 -17.75 1.14
N ILE A 15 0.98 -17.99 0.49
CA ILE A 15 1.31 -19.28 -0.15
C ILE A 15 2.09 -20.20 0.78
N GLY A 16 2.92 -19.68 1.66
CA GLY A 16 3.88 -20.48 2.41
C GLY A 16 3.60 -20.56 3.91
N PRO A 17 4.44 -21.31 4.62
CA PRO A 17 4.30 -21.47 6.07
C PRO A 17 4.60 -20.14 6.77
N VAL A 18 3.62 -19.60 7.48
CA VAL A 18 3.71 -18.28 8.16
C VAL A 18 4.41 -18.39 9.51
N ARG A 19 4.17 -19.46 10.26
CA ARG A 19 4.55 -19.58 11.67
C ARG A 19 5.62 -20.61 11.99
N THR A 20 6.13 -21.35 11.05
CA THR A 20 7.17 -22.34 11.32
C THR A 20 8.53 -21.68 11.40
N GLY A 21 9.17 -21.79 12.55
CA GLY A 21 10.61 -21.49 12.69
C GLY A 21 11.43 -22.41 11.79
N GLY A 22 12.70 -22.09 11.55
CA GLY A 22 13.58 -22.91 10.73
C GLY A 22 13.68 -22.44 9.27
N GLY A 23 14.17 -23.34 8.40
CA GLY A 23 14.45 -23.02 7.00
C GLY A 23 15.73 -22.21 6.75
N GLY A 24 16.52 -21.92 7.78
CA GLY A 24 17.78 -21.19 7.67
C GLY A 24 17.61 -19.84 6.96
N VAL A 25 18.60 -19.46 6.15
CA VAL A 25 18.60 -18.21 5.38
C VAL A 25 17.43 -18.14 4.38
N ALA A 26 17.12 -19.28 3.72
CA ALA A 26 16.01 -19.35 2.75
C ALA A 26 14.64 -19.13 3.42
N GLY A 27 14.42 -19.67 4.63
CA GLY A 27 13.23 -19.42 5.41
C GLY A 27 13.13 -17.98 5.92
N ALA A 28 14.24 -17.40 6.37
CA ALA A 28 14.32 -15.99 6.77
C ALA A 28 14.00 -15.05 5.60
N ALA A 29 14.55 -15.30 4.42
CA ALA A 29 14.28 -14.54 3.20
C ALA A 29 12.81 -14.67 2.78
N TYR A 30 12.21 -15.88 2.91
CA TYR A 30 10.81 -16.09 2.60
C TYR A 30 9.88 -15.28 3.53
N ARG A 31 10.22 -15.18 4.81
CA ARG A 31 9.45 -14.41 5.79
C ARG A 31 9.68 -12.91 5.74
N ALA A 32 10.70 -12.43 5.02
CA ALA A 32 11.02 -11.01 4.97
C ALA A 32 9.85 -10.08 4.56
N PRO A 33 8.94 -10.45 3.62
CA PRO A 33 7.79 -9.64 3.25
C PRO A 33 6.65 -9.59 4.27
N HIS A 34 6.63 -10.49 5.29
CA HIS A 34 5.54 -10.56 6.26
C HIS A 34 5.34 -9.22 6.97
N GLY A 35 4.11 -8.68 6.90
CA GLY A 35 3.75 -7.34 7.35
C GLY A 35 4.31 -6.21 6.48
N ARG A 36 5.54 -6.33 5.97
CA ARG A 36 6.25 -5.27 5.23
C ARG A 36 5.69 -5.05 3.83
N ALA A 37 5.19 -6.10 3.17
CA ALA A 37 4.53 -5.97 1.87
C ALA A 37 3.28 -5.09 1.96
N ALA A 38 2.50 -5.23 3.03
CA ALA A 38 1.33 -4.40 3.29
C ALA A 38 1.73 -2.93 3.58
N ILE A 39 2.79 -2.69 4.38
CA ILE A 39 3.34 -1.34 4.60
C ILE A 39 3.78 -0.70 3.28
N LEU A 40 4.45 -1.44 2.41
CA LEU A 40 4.83 -0.94 1.08
C LEU A 40 3.60 -0.50 0.27
N PHE A 41 2.51 -1.28 0.31
CA PHE A 41 1.25 -0.88 -0.33
C PHE A 41 0.68 0.41 0.25
N ILE A 42 0.70 0.58 1.58
CA ILE A 42 0.15 1.79 2.23
C ILE A 42 0.99 3.03 1.91
N VAL A 43 2.31 2.94 1.92
CA VAL A 43 3.17 4.05 1.49
C VAL A 43 2.89 4.42 0.03
N LEU A 44 2.71 3.42 -0.85
CA LEU A 44 2.36 3.65 -2.26
C LEU A 44 0.96 4.23 -2.44
N ALA A 45 0.00 3.89 -1.56
CA ALA A 45 -1.32 4.52 -1.54
C ALA A 45 -1.21 6.00 -1.19
N GLY A 46 -0.42 6.34 -0.15
CA GLY A 46 -0.14 7.73 0.23
C GLY A 46 0.49 8.54 -0.91
N ILE A 47 1.50 7.97 -1.60
CA ILE A 47 2.08 8.59 -2.80
C ILE A 47 0.99 8.82 -3.86
N GLY A 48 0.13 7.82 -4.10
CA GLY A 48 -0.97 7.92 -5.06
C GLY A 48 -1.99 9.02 -4.70
N VAL A 49 -2.29 9.20 -3.42
CA VAL A 49 -3.15 10.28 -2.90
C VAL A 49 -2.53 11.66 -3.18
N SER A 50 -1.25 11.82 -2.89
CA SER A 50 -0.53 13.06 -3.17
C SER A 50 -0.51 13.40 -4.66
N LEU A 51 -0.24 12.42 -5.53
CA LEU A 51 -0.27 12.61 -6.98
C LEU A 51 -1.68 12.94 -7.51
N LEU A 52 -2.72 12.41 -6.89
CA LEU A 52 -4.11 12.73 -7.20
C LEU A 52 -4.44 14.19 -6.86
N ALA A 53 -3.94 14.69 -5.73
CA ALA A 53 -4.14 16.07 -5.28
C ALA A 53 -3.36 17.09 -6.12
N GLY A 54 -2.30 16.72 -6.80
CA GLY A 54 -1.52 17.54 -7.71
C GLY A 54 -0.94 18.79 -7.03
N ASP A 55 -1.30 19.99 -7.55
CA ASP A 55 -0.83 21.30 -7.04
C ASP A 55 -1.48 21.73 -5.70
N ARG A 56 -2.38 20.92 -5.16
CA ARG A 56 -3.10 21.16 -3.90
C ARG A 56 -3.97 22.43 -3.91
N SER A 57 -4.40 22.93 -5.07
CA SER A 57 -5.46 23.93 -5.14
C SER A 57 -6.74 23.40 -4.47
N ALA A 58 -7.58 24.32 -3.95
CA ALA A 58 -8.82 23.94 -3.26
C ALA A 58 -9.72 23.05 -4.14
N GLU A 59 -9.83 23.36 -5.43
CA GLU A 59 -10.58 22.58 -6.41
C GLU A 59 -10.02 21.15 -6.52
N ARG A 60 -8.69 21.01 -6.67
CA ARG A 60 -8.05 19.69 -6.78
C ARG A 60 -8.15 18.88 -5.50
N LEU A 61 -8.01 19.51 -4.33
CA LEU A 61 -8.18 18.84 -3.04
C LEU A 61 -9.63 18.34 -2.84
N ASN A 62 -10.63 19.15 -3.22
CA ASN A 62 -12.03 18.75 -3.15
C ASN A 62 -12.33 17.60 -4.12
N ARG A 63 -11.83 17.67 -5.35
CA ARG A 63 -11.95 16.60 -6.34
C ARG A 63 -11.24 15.32 -5.87
N ALA A 64 -10.04 15.43 -5.32
CA ALA A 64 -9.35 14.29 -4.73
C ALA A 64 -10.16 13.64 -3.61
N GLY A 65 -10.77 14.44 -2.72
CA GLY A 65 -11.67 13.96 -1.67
C GLY A 65 -12.85 13.15 -2.23
N LEU A 66 -13.51 13.62 -3.29
CA LEU A 66 -14.61 12.90 -3.94
C LEU A 66 -14.13 11.56 -4.57
N VAL A 67 -12.96 11.58 -5.24
CA VAL A 67 -12.40 10.34 -5.81
C VAL A 67 -12.01 9.35 -4.72
N LEU A 68 -11.45 9.82 -3.60
CA LEU A 68 -11.09 8.97 -2.47
C LEU A 68 -12.33 8.40 -1.78
N GLY A 69 -13.38 9.21 -1.61
CA GLY A 69 -14.68 8.76 -1.12
C GLY A 69 -15.29 7.68 -2.01
N TRP A 70 -15.27 7.86 -3.34
CA TRP A 70 -15.70 6.83 -4.28
C TRP A 70 -14.91 5.53 -4.14
N ARG A 71 -13.58 5.62 -4.06
CA ARG A 71 -12.73 4.45 -3.85
C ARG A 71 -13.05 3.73 -2.55
N ALA A 72 -13.30 4.47 -1.48
CA ALA A 72 -13.72 3.90 -0.21
C ALA A 72 -15.06 3.15 -0.33
N LEU A 73 -16.04 3.76 -1.01
CA LEU A 73 -17.35 3.17 -1.26
C LEU A 73 -17.28 1.86 -2.05
N VAL A 74 -16.35 1.75 -3.00
CA VAL A 74 -16.15 0.52 -3.80
C VAL A 74 -15.36 -0.53 -3.02
N LEU A 75 -14.29 -0.12 -2.30
CA LEU A 75 -13.37 -1.06 -1.66
C LEU A 75 -13.93 -1.65 -0.36
N LEU A 76 -14.78 -0.93 0.38
CA LEU A 76 -15.35 -1.43 1.62
C LEU A 76 -16.20 -2.69 1.39
N PRO A 77 -17.25 -2.67 0.56
CA PRO A 77 -18.04 -3.88 0.31
C PRO A 77 -17.24 -4.97 -0.40
N ALA A 78 -16.33 -4.61 -1.32
CA ALA A 78 -15.46 -5.58 -1.97
C ALA A 78 -14.53 -6.29 -0.98
N GLY A 79 -13.98 -5.55 -0.01
CA GLY A 79 -13.12 -6.12 1.03
C GLY A 79 -13.90 -7.05 1.97
N LEU A 80 -15.08 -6.63 2.41
CA LEU A 80 -15.95 -7.47 3.25
C LEU A 80 -16.38 -8.74 2.51
N ALA A 81 -16.80 -8.64 1.25
CA ALA A 81 -17.17 -9.81 0.45
C ALA A 81 -15.99 -10.78 0.23
N LEU A 82 -14.77 -10.29 0.01
CA LEU A 82 -13.59 -11.13 -0.12
C LEU A 82 -13.19 -11.80 1.21
N GLN A 83 -13.49 -11.17 2.35
CA GLN A 83 -13.22 -11.75 3.65
C GLN A 83 -14.07 -12.98 3.94
N GLU A 84 -15.29 -13.06 3.37
CA GLU A 84 -16.18 -14.23 3.47
C GLU A 84 -15.69 -15.47 2.67
N LEU A 85 -14.65 -15.33 1.84
CA LEU A 85 -14.09 -16.46 1.10
C LEU A 85 -13.36 -17.47 1.99
N ASP A 86 -13.14 -17.17 3.27
CA ASP A 86 -12.49 -18.04 4.27
C ASP A 86 -11.13 -18.58 3.81
N VAL A 87 -10.29 -17.70 3.29
CA VAL A 87 -8.95 -18.06 2.77
C VAL A 87 -7.84 -17.96 3.82
N ASN A 88 -8.16 -17.90 5.12
CA ASN A 88 -7.20 -17.68 6.21
C ASN A 88 -6.28 -16.46 6.01
N VAL A 89 -6.77 -15.46 5.31
CA VAL A 89 -6.05 -14.22 4.97
C VAL A 89 -6.83 -13.02 5.48
N ALA A 90 -6.15 -12.13 6.20
CA ALA A 90 -6.73 -10.83 6.54
C ALA A 90 -6.78 -9.96 5.27
N VAL A 91 -7.97 -9.76 4.72
CA VAL A 91 -8.18 -8.94 3.52
C VAL A 91 -7.93 -7.47 3.86
N ILE A 92 -7.03 -6.82 3.13
CA ILE A 92 -6.64 -5.43 3.40
C ILE A 92 -7.59 -4.38 2.80
N LEU A 93 -8.50 -4.77 1.89
CA LEU A 93 -9.29 -3.81 1.10
C LEU A 93 -10.26 -2.97 1.94
N GLN A 94 -10.92 -3.54 2.95
CA GLN A 94 -11.79 -2.80 3.86
C GLN A 94 -11.00 -1.74 4.66
N TYR A 95 -9.76 -2.04 5.04
CA TYR A 95 -8.87 -1.05 5.68
C TYR A 95 -8.49 0.07 4.71
N TYR A 96 -8.26 -0.26 3.43
CA TYR A 96 -7.99 0.74 2.39
C TYR A 96 -9.13 1.73 2.21
N ALA A 97 -10.38 1.29 2.38
CA ALA A 97 -11.52 2.19 2.33
C ALA A 97 -11.38 3.33 3.35
N LEU A 98 -11.04 2.99 4.61
CA LEU A 98 -10.84 3.99 5.65
C LEU A 98 -9.57 4.82 5.45
N TYR A 99 -8.49 4.20 4.96
CA TYR A 99 -7.28 4.96 4.63
C TYR A 99 -7.57 6.03 3.58
N PHE A 100 -8.41 5.76 2.59
CA PHE A 100 -8.79 6.78 1.61
C PHE A 100 -9.66 7.87 2.22
N VAL A 101 -10.58 7.55 3.13
CA VAL A 101 -11.36 8.55 3.85
C VAL A 101 -10.45 9.47 4.65
N VAL A 102 -9.55 8.91 5.47
CA VAL A 102 -8.60 9.69 6.27
C VAL A 102 -7.62 10.47 5.40
N SER A 103 -7.18 9.90 4.29
CA SER A 103 -6.30 10.58 3.33
C SER A 103 -6.90 11.87 2.75
N ALA A 104 -8.23 11.97 2.63
CA ALA A 104 -8.90 13.19 2.17
C ALA A 104 -8.68 14.38 3.13
N GLY A 105 -8.51 14.10 4.43
CA GLY A 105 -8.09 15.08 5.43
C GLY A 105 -6.58 15.30 5.42
N LEU A 106 -5.81 14.20 5.50
CA LEU A 106 -4.34 14.25 5.60
C LEU A 106 -3.68 15.01 4.44
N VAL A 107 -4.18 14.85 3.22
CA VAL A 107 -3.60 15.51 2.04
C VAL A 107 -3.69 17.04 2.10
N ARG A 108 -4.57 17.58 2.94
CA ARG A 108 -4.74 19.03 3.18
C ARG A 108 -3.68 19.59 4.13
N LEU A 109 -3.08 18.75 4.97
CA LEU A 109 -2.04 19.16 5.91
C LEU A 109 -0.76 19.59 5.18
N GLY A 110 0.01 20.51 5.77
CA GLY A 110 1.37 20.83 5.33
C GLY A 110 2.35 19.67 5.60
N ASP A 111 3.57 19.80 5.08
CA ASP A 111 4.60 18.75 5.26
C ASP A 111 4.92 18.48 6.74
N ARG A 112 5.02 19.54 7.56
CA ARG A 112 5.23 19.40 9.01
C ARG A 112 4.07 18.67 9.68
N GLY A 113 2.82 19.02 9.32
CA GLY A 113 1.62 18.36 9.85
C GLY A 113 1.60 16.87 9.53
N LEU A 114 1.95 16.48 8.29
CA LEU A 114 2.05 15.07 7.92
C LEU A 114 3.10 14.30 8.72
N LEU A 115 4.28 14.91 8.93
CA LEU A 115 5.34 14.27 9.71
C LEU A 115 4.99 14.19 11.21
N VAL A 116 4.29 15.20 11.75
CA VAL A 116 3.76 15.15 13.13
C VAL A 116 2.73 14.03 13.28
N VAL A 117 1.77 13.91 12.33
CA VAL A 117 0.79 12.82 12.33
C VAL A 117 1.48 11.46 12.19
N ALA A 118 2.49 11.35 11.31
CA ALA A 118 3.25 10.12 11.15
C ALA A 118 3.95 9.71 12.45
N ALA A 119 4.64 10.65 13.11
CA ALA A 119 5.33 10.39 14.38
C ALA A 119 4.35 10.07 15.51
N ALA A 120 3.26 10.83 15.61
CA ALA A 120 2.23 10.59 16.63
C ALA A 120 1.58 9.20 16.46
N SER A 121 1.17 8.84 15.25
CA SER A 121 0.60 7.51 14.96
C SER A 121 1.61 6.39 15.23
N ALA A 122 2.89 6.57 14.89
CA ALA A 122 3.91 5.55 15.08
C ALA A 122 4.26 5.33 16.57
N VAL A 123 4.07 6.32 17.43
CA VAL A 123 4.42 6.24 18.85
C VAL A 123 3.19 6.07 19.74
N LEU A 124 2.19 6.94 19.59
CA LEU A 124 1.00 6.94 20.46
C LEU A 124 0.02 5.80 20.09
N GLY A 125 -0.04 5.43 18.81
CA GLY A 125 -0.88 4.33 18.35
C GLY A 125 -0.55 3.00 19.06
N PRO A 126 0.70 2.53 19.02
CA PRO A 126 1.14 1.32 19.74
C PRO A 126 0.94 1.39 21.24
N VAL A 127 1.24 2.54 21.85
CA VAL A 127 1.00 2.77 23.30
C VAL A 127 -0.48 2.56 23.63
N LEU A 128 -1.38 3.15 22.82
CA LEU A 128 -2.80 3.00 23.02
C LEU A 128 -3.27 1.53 22.77
N VAL A 129 -2.69 0.84 21.80
CA VAL A 129 -2.97 -0.59 21.57
C VAL A 129 -2.62 -1.41 22.81
N ILE A 130 -1.44 -1.24 23.41
CA ILE A 130 -1.05 -1.95 24.64
C ILE A 130 -2.01 -1.64 25.79
N LEU A 131 -2.34 -0.36 26.00
CA LEU A 131 -3.27 0.06 27.06
C LEU A 131 -4.67 -0.53 26.88
N LEU A 132 -5.21 -0.48 25.67
CA LEU A 132 -6.53 -1.02 25.36
C LEU A 132 -6.54 -2.55 25.42
N THR A 133 -5.47 -3.24 25.01
CA THR A 133 -5.34 -4.69 25.19
C THR A 133 -5.43 -5.09 26.67
N GLY A 134 -4.85 -4.29 27.57
CA GLY A 134 -4.95 -4.52 29.00
C GLY A 134 -6.31 -4.16 29.59
N ALA A 135 -6.90 -3.03 29.16
CA ALA A 135 -8.15 -2.51 29.71
C ALA A 135 -9.40 -3.25 29.18
N VAL A 136 -9.39 -3.64 27.90
CA VAL A 136 -10.53 -4.26 27.20
C VAL A 136 -10.06 -5.44 26.34
N PRO A 137 -9.59 -6.55 26.96
CA PRO A 137 -9.05 -7.70 26.22
C PRO A 137 -10.01 -8.29 25.19
N SER A 138 -11.32 -8.17 25.43
CA SER A 138 -12.37 -8.64 24.53
C SER A 138 -12.36 -7.98 23.15
N TRP A 139 -11.68 -6.84 22.99
CA TRP A 139 -11.50 -6.18 21.70
C TRP A 139 -10.44 -6.86 20.82
N PHE A 140 -9.51 -7.59 21.43
CA PHE A 140 -8.33 -8.18 20.77
C PHE A 140 -8.48 -9.70 20.59
N VAL A 141 -9.68 -10.14 20.23
CA VAL A 141 -9.98 -11.55 19.96
C VAL A 141 -9.42 -11.94 18.60
N PRO A 142 -8.62 -13.04 18.52
CA PRO A 142 -8.09 -13.52 17.24
C PRO A 142 -9.19 -13.89 16.25
N GLY A 143 -8.86 -13.82 14.96
CA GLY A 143 -9.74 -14.17 13.85
C GLY A 143 -10.34 -12.96 13.16
N VAL A 144 -11.07 -13.23 12.09
CA VAL A 144 -11.71 -12.21 11.26
C VAL A 144 -13.17 -12.04 11.67
N PRO A 145 -13.70 -10.80 11.79
CA PRO A 145 -15.11 -10.58 12.11
C PRO A 145 -16.02 -11.05 10.99
N ALA A 146 -17.19 -11.56 11.33
CA ALA A 146 -18.26 -11.78 10.37
C ALA A 146 -18.73 -10.45 9.77
N TRP A 147 -19.22 -10.45 8.53
CA TRP A 147 -19.62 -9.24 7.80
C TRP A 147 -20.74 -8.44 8.48
N ASN A 148 -21.54 -9.08 9.31
CA ASN A 148 -22.66 -8.48 10.06
C ASN A 148 -22.25 -7.99 11.47
N ASP A 149 -21.02 -8.26 11.93
CA ASP A 149 -20.50 -7.74 13.20
C ASP A 149 -19.84 -6.37 12.99
N VAL A 150 -20.70 -5.37 12.76
CA VAL A 150 -20.27 -4.01 12.42
C VAL A 150 -19.40 -3.38 13.50
N ASP A 151 -19.72 -3.62 14.77
CA ASP A 151 -18.95 -3.08 15.90
C ASP A 151 -17.55 -3.67 15.96
N ARG A 152 -17.42 -4.98 15.72
CA ARG A 152 -16.12 -5.64 15.67
C ARG A 152 -15.33 -5.19 14.44
N ILE A 153 -15.96 -5.10 13.26
CA ILE A 153 -15.32 -4.57 12.05
C ILE A 153 -14.78 -3.16 12.31
N ALA A 154 -15.58 -2.28 12.92
CA ALA A 154 -15.17 -0.92 13.23
C ALA A 154 -13.97 -0.88 14.20
N ARG A 155 -13.99 -1.68 15.27
CA ARG A 155 -12.87 -1.79 16.22
C ARG A 155 -11.61 -2.34 15.56
N ASP A 156 -11.74 -3.39 14.76
CA ASP A 156 -10.60 -4.02 14.07
C ASP A 156 -9.95 -3.05 13.08
N VAL A 157 -10.74 -2.32 12.31
CA VAL A 157 -10.19 -1.36 11.37
C VAL A 157 -9.55 -0.17 12.06
N LEU A 158 -10.09 0.27 13.19
CA LEU A 158 -9.56 1.42 13.92
C LEU A 158 -8.35 1.05 14.79
N VAL A 159 -8.42 -0.08 15.55
CA VAL A 159 -7.49 -0.34 16.67
C VAL A 159 -6.99 -1.78 16.75
N SER A 160 -7.85 -2.81 16.66
CA SER A 160 -7.53 -4.18 17.11
C SER A 160 -7.24 -5.18 16.01
N GLY A 161 -7.47 -4.85 14.75
CA GLY A 161 -7.26 -5.76 13.62
C GLY A 161 -5.84 -5.80 13.08
N TYR A 162 -5.66 -6.49 11.97
CA TYR A 162 -4.35 -6.71 11.33
C TYR A 162 -3.70 -5.45 10.75
N TYR A 163 -4.49 -4.40 10.47
CA TYR A 163 -4.01 -3.17 9.83
C TYR A 163 -4.66 -1.94 10.50
N PRO A 164 -4.48 -1.74 11.82
CA PRO A 164 -5.23 -0.74 12.57
C PRO A 164 -4.89 0.69 12.12
N LEU A 165 -5.93 1.47 11.82
CA LEU A 165 -5.81 2.83 11.30
C LEU A 165 -4.93 3.71 12.21
N ILE A 166 -5.07 3.54 13.52
CA ILE A 166 -4.34 4.34 14.53
C ILE A 166 -2.82 4.27 14.38
N VAL A 167 -2.29 3.12 13.95
CA VAL A 167 -0.85 2.91 13.73
C VAL A 167 -0.49 3.11 12.25
N TRP A 168 -1.31 2.56 11.35
CA TRP A 168 -0.99 2.54 9.92
C TRP A 168 -1.16 3.88 9.21
N THR A 169 -1.76 4.86 9.89
CA THR A 169 -1.74 6.26 9.47
C THR A 169 -0.31 6.82 9.39
N ALA A 170 0.66 6.24 10.13
CA ALA A 170 2.05 6.65 10.06
C ALA A 170 2.66 6.41 8.66
N PRO A 171 2.76 5.17 8.13
CA PRO A 171 3.28 4.91 6.79
C PRO A 171 2.44 5.57 5.68
N LEU A 172 1.12 5.74 5.87
CA LEU A 172 0.26 6.45 4.95
C LEU A 172 0.67 7.93 4.83
N SER A 173 0.87 8.60 5.97
CA SER A 173 1.30 10.01 6.03
C SER A 173 2.70 10.21 5.43
N VAL A 174 3.63 9.29 5.70
CA VAL A 174 4.95 9.26 5.05
C VAL A 174 4.78 9.13 3.53
N GLY A 175 3.89 8.26 3.06
CA GLY A 175 3.60 8.11 1.64
C GLY A 175 3.06 9.40 1.00
N ILE A 176 2.12 10.10 1.65
CA ILE A 176 1.58 11.38 1.17
C ILE A 176 2.71 12.43 1.10
N TRP A 177 3.54 12.49 2.12
CA TRP A 177 4.70 13.40 2.16
C TRP A 177 5.71 13.09 1.04
N LEU A 178 6.05 11.82 0.81
CA LEU A 178 6.94 11.39 -0.27
C LEU A 178 6.37 11.71 -1.65
N GLY A 179 5.08 11.57 -1.86
CA GLY A 179 4.43 11.87 -3.14
C GLY A 179 4.50 13.34 -3.56
N ARG A 180 4.90 14.24 -2.65
CA ARG A 180 5.17 15.66 -2.92
C ARG A 180 6.59 15.93 -3.41
N ARG A 181 7.46 14.92 -3.38
CA ARG A 181 8.85 15.04 -3.83
C ARG A 181 8.93 14.77 -5.32
N GLU A 182 9.98 15.26 -5.94
CA GLU A 182 10.25 14.99 -7.34
C GLU A 182 10.75 13.54 -7.51
N LEU A 183 9.80 12.62 -7.64
CA LEU A 183 10.10 11.18 -7.72
C LEU A 183 10.83 10.76 -9.02
N ARG A 184 10.89 11.65 -10.02
CA ARG A 184 11.63 11.36 -11.28
C ARG A 184 13.12 11.67 -11.17
N SER A 185 13.56 12.39 -10.14
CA SER A 185 14.95 12.75 -9.91
C SER A 185 15.77 11.56 -9.41
N ASN A 186 16.91 11.28 -10.04
CA ASN A 186 17.89 10.29 -9.56
C ASN A 186 18.38 10.62 -8.15
N ALA A 187 18.56 11.90 -7.83
CA ALA A 187 18.96 12.33 -6.48
C ALA A 187 17.90 11.96 -5.44
N THR A 188 16.61 12.11 -5.77
CA THR A 188 15.52 11.66 -4.91
C THR A 188 15.55 10.14 -4.75
N ALA A 189 15.71 9.37 -5.81
CA ALA A 189 15.80 7.92 -5.73
C ALA A 189 16.92 7.46 -4.79
N VAL A 190 18.12 8.03 -4.92
CA VAL A 190 19.27 7.74 -4.03
C VAL A 190 18.96 8.14 -2.58
N ARG A 191 18.41 9.32 -2.34
CA ARG A 191 18.02 9.77 -0.99
C ARG A 191 17.03 8.81 -0.34
N LEU A 192 16.02 8.34 -1.09
CA LEU A 192 15.05 7.36 -0.59
C LEU A 192 15.73 6.05 -0.19
N VAL A 193 16.67 5.55 -1.02
CA VAL A 193 17.42 4.33 -0.68
C VAL A 193 18.23 4.53 0.59
N VAL A 194 19.01 5.61 0.68
CA VAL A 194 19.91 5.86 1.82
C VAL A 194 19.13 6.10 3.10
N LEU A 195 18.15 7.03 3.08
CA LEU A 195 17.37 7.38 4.26
C LEU A 195 16.44 6.25 4.71
N GLY A 196 15.86 5.54 3.77
CA GLY A 196 15.03 4.36 4.06
C GLY A 196 15.85 3.24 4.69
N ALA A 197 17.01 2.91 4.12
CA ALA A 197 17.91 1.90 4.67
C ALA A 197 18.45 2.31 6.05
N ALA A 198 18.81 3.59 6.23
CA ALA A 198 19.25 4.11 7.53
C ALA A 198 18.14 4.02 8.60
N ALA A 199 16.90 4.36 8.26
CA ALA A 199 15.75 4.24 9.17
C ALA A 199 15.48 2.77 9.54
N ALA A 200 15.55 1.86 8.57
CA ALA A 200 15.39 0.43 8.83
C ALA A 200 16.51 -0.11 9.71
N ALA A 201 17.76 0.21 9.42
CA ALA A 201 18.92 -0.20 10.20
C ALA A 201 18.85 0.35 11.63
N LEU A 202 18.51 1.64 11.80
CA LEU A 202 18.32 2.26 13.12
C LEU A 202 17.29 1.50 13.95
N GLY A 203 16.11 1.19 13.38
CA GLY A 203 15.08 0.47 14.10
C GLY A 203 15.51 -0.96 14.47
N PHE A 204 16.17 -1.69 13.57
CA PHE A 204 16.69 -3.03 13.89
C PHE A 204 17.77 -3.02 14.96
N VAL A 205 18.75 -2.10 14.86
CA VAL A 205 19.83 -1.96 15.85
C VAL A 205 19.26 -1.55 17.20
N THR A 206 18.36 -0.56 17.24
CA THR A 206 17.70 -0.14 18.47
C THR A 206 16.91 -1.28 19.10
N SER A 207 16.15 -2.05 18.31
CA SER A 207 15.43 -3.23 18.79
C SER A 207 16.39 -4.28 19.36
N ALA A 208 17.47 -4.61 18.66
CA ALA A 208 18.45 -5.59 19.12
C ALA A 208 19.10 -5.17 20.45
N VAL A 209 19.48 -3.90 20.58
CA VAL A 209 20.04 -3.36 21.83
C VAL A 209 19.01 -3.38 22.96
N LEU A 210 17.80 -2.87 22.73
CA LEU A 210 16.78 -2.83 23.78
C LEU A 210 16.37 -4.23 24.22
N THR A 211 16.16 -5.15 23.30
CA THR A 211 15.79 -6.54 23.64
C THR A 211 16.93 -7.31 24.31
N SER A 212 18.19 -6.99 24.01
CA SER A 212 19.34 -7.59 24.73
C SER A 212 19.45 -7.12 26.19
N VAL A 213 19.04 -5.88 26.46
CA VAL A 213 19.11 -5.27 27.80
C VAL A 213 17.84 -5.56 28.63
N LEU A 214 16.67 -5.38 28.01
CA LEU A 214 15.36 -5.49 28.70
C LEU A 214 14.74 -6.89 28.64
N GLY A 215 15.26 -7.75 27.76
CA GLY A 215 14.63 -9.01 27.40
C GLY A 215 13.49 -8.82 26.39
N THR A 216 12.95 -9.94 25.89
CA THR A 216 11.80 -9.95 24.98
C THR A 216 10.48 -9.86 25.77
N ALA A 217 9.44 -9.34 25.15
CA ALA A 217 8.11 -9.27 25.74
C ALA A 217 7.55 -10.68 25.99
N VAL A 218 6.87 -10.86 27.11
CA VAL A 218 6.28 -12.14 27.53
C VAL A 218 4.76 -12.18 27.34
N SER A 219 4.13 -11.04 27.05
CA SER A 219 2.70 -10.93 26.76
C SER A 219 2.39 -9.74 25.87
N SER A 220 1.15 -9.67 25.36
CA SER A 220 0.68 -8.57 24.49
C SER A 220 0.54 -7.22 25.23
N VAL A 221 0.47 -7.24 26.58
CA VAL A 221 0.40 -6.02 27.42
C VAL A 221 1.75 -5.63 28.01
N ASP A 222 2.80 -6.35 27.68
CA ASP A 222 4.15 -6.08 28.15
C ASP A 222 4.74 -4.88 27.41
N TRP A 223 5.17 -3.84 28.12
CA TRP A 223 5.79 -2.64 27.53
C TRP A 223 7.05 -2.91 26.71
N ARG A 224 7.70 -4.04 26.92
CA ARG A 224 8.83 -4.49 26.10
C ARG A 224 8.43 -4.77 24.66
N GLN A 225 7.13 -4.92 24.36
CA GLN A 225 6.61 -4.95 22.99
C GLN A 225 7.08 -3.75 22.17
N LEU A 226 7.17 -2.56 22.77
CA LEU A 226 7.61 -1.33 22.09
C LEU A 226 9.02 -1.45 21.50
N ALA A 227 9.86 -2.33 22.05
CA ALA A 227 11.22 -2.59 21.59
C ALA A 227 11.31 -3.66 20.47
N MET A 228 10.23 -4.35 20.14
CA MET A 228 10.24 -5.47 19.22
C MET A 228 9.98 -5.05 17.77
N VAL A 229 10.50 -5.83 16.81
CA VAL A 229 10.32 -5.61 15.35
C VAL A 229 9.72 -6.83 14.65
N GLU A 230 8.95 -7.63 15.37
CA GLU A 230 8.26 -8.79 14.81
C GLU A 230 7.19 -8.38 13.81
N PRO A 231 6.96 -9.19 12.76
CA PRO A 231 5.91 -8.91 11.79
C PRO A 231 4.54 -8.80 12.46
N HIS A 232 3.79 -7.77 12.10
CA HIS A 232 2.43 -7.50 12.63
C HIS A 232 2.34 -7.33 14.15
N ASN A 233 3.40 -6.85 14.80
CA ASN A 233 3.27 -6.42 16.19
C ASN A 233 2.82 -4.95 16.33
N GLU A 234 2.79 -4.20 15.21
CA GLU A 234 2.35 -2.79 15.10
C GLU A 234 3.10 -1.83 16.04
N MET A 235 4.31 -2.21 16.52
CA MET A 235 5.08 -1.42 17.49
C MET A 235 5.96 -0.36 16.81
N PRO A 236 6.42 0.68 17.55
CA PRO A 236 7.10 1.83 16.95
C PRO A 236 8.32 1.46 16.12
N LEU A 237 9.16 0.54 16.62
CA LEU A 237 10.38 0.11 15.91
C LEU A 237 10.04 -0.73 14.67
N TRP A 238 8.98 -1.54 14.74
CA TRP A 238 8.50 -2.27 13.58
C TRP A 238 7.94 -1.31 12.50
N VAL A 239 7.17 -0.29 12.89
CA VAL A 239 6.66 0.74 11.96
C VAL A 239 7.82 1.47 11.30
N LEU A 240 8.84 1.87 12.08
CA LEU A 240 10.04 2.53 11.58
C LEU A 240 10.81 1.66 10.59
N THR A 241 11.13 0.40 10.97
CA THR A 241 11.87 -0.53 10.10
C THR A 241 11.12 -0.85 8.83
N SER A 242 9.83 -1.17 8.95
CA SER A 242 9.01 -1.59 7.80
C SER A 242 8.75 -0.43 6.84
N THR A 243 8.52 0.79 7.35
CA THR A 243 8.40 2.00 6.54
C THR A 243 9.75 2.33 5.88
N GLY A 244 10.86 2.21 6.60
CA GLY A 244 12.21 2.38 6.04
C GLY A 244 12.49 1.43 4.90
N ILE A 245 12.18 0.14 5.06
CA ILE A 245 12.30 -0.87 3.99
C ILE A 245 11.41 -0.50 2.79
N ALA A 246 10.16 -0.11 3.02
CA ALA A 246 9.26 0.30 1.95
C ALA A 246 9.81 1.49 1.14
N VAL A 247 10.34 2.50 1.83
CA VAL A 247 10.96 3.68 1.20
C VAL A 247 12.21 3.28 0.40
N THR A 248 13.05 2.39 0.95
CA THR A 248 14.21 1.82 0.23
C THR A 248 13.79 1.11 -1.05
N VAL A 249 12.79 0.22 -0.97
CA VAL A 249 12.27 -0.51 -2.14
C VAL A 249 11.72 0.44 -3.20
N ILE A 250 11.00 1.49 -2.79
CA ILE A 250 10.50 2.52 -3.71
C ILE A 250 11.67 3.23 -4.40
N GLY A 251 12.69 3.65 -3.66
CA GLY A 251 13.90 4.29 -4.22
C GLY A 251 14.62 3.39 -5.23
N LEU A 252 14.82 2.11 -4.90
CA LEU A 252 15.41 1.12 -5.82
C LEU A 252 14.56 0.93 -7.09
N CYS A 253 13.22 0.85 -6.95
CA CYS A 253 12.32 0.75 -8.08
C CYS A 253 12.37 1.98 -9.00
N LEU A 254 12.48 3.19 -8.44
CA LEU A 254 12.62 4.43 -9.22
C LEU A 254 13.95 4.43 -9.99
N ALA A 255 15.05 4.06 -9.33
CA ALA A 255 16.37 3.96 -9.97
C ALA A 255 16.41 2.89 -11.07
N ALA A 256 15.81 1.73 -10.83
CA ALA A 256 15.76 0.65 -11.82
C ALA A 256 14.86 1.01 -13.02
N ALA A 257 13.69 1.62 -12.79
CA ALA A 257 12.79 2.03 -13.87
C ALA A 257 13.43 3.08 -14.79
N ALA A 258 14.26 3.97 -14.22
CA ALA A 258 14.97 4.99 -15.00
C ALA A 258 16.08 4.39 -15.87
N ARG A 259 16.78 3.34 -15.40
CA ARG A 259 17.94 2.75 -16.08
C ARG A 259 17.58 1.57 -16.99
N LEU A 260 16.54 0.82 -16.63
CA LEU A 260 16.16 -0.45 -17.26
C LEU A 260 14.67 -0.47 -17.65
N PRO A 261 14.19 0.45 -18.50
CA PRO A 261 12.76 0.58 -18.77
C PRO A 261 12.14 -0.66 -19.45
N ARG A 262 12.86 -1.29 -20.39
CA ARG A 262 12.37 -2.48 -21.11
C ARG A 262 12.28 -3.73 -20.21
N PRO A 263 13.36 -4.18 -19.54
CA PRO A 263 13.29 -5.38 -18.69
C PRO A 263 12.37 -5.21 -17.47
N THR A 264 12.13 -3.99 -17.02
CA THR A 264 11.22 -3.73 -15.89
C THR A 264 9.75 -3.58 -16.29
N TRP A 265 9.45 -3.53 -17.58
CA TRP A 265 8.09 -3.31 -18.08
C TRP A 265 7.06 -4.35 -17.59
N PRO A 266 7.34 -5.67 -17.52
CA PRO A 266 6.37 -6.64 -16.98
C PRO A 266 6.00 -6.37 -15.51
N LEU A 267 6.96 -5.93 -14.69
CA LEU A 267 6.70 -5.50 -13.31
C LEU A 267 5.87 -4.21 -13.25
N VAL A 268 6.06 -3.30 -14.20
CA VAL A 268 5.22 -2.10 -14.31
C VAL A 268 3.79 -2.50 -14.68
N ALA A 269 3.64 -3.41 -15.66
CA ALA A 269 2.34 -3.93 -16.09
C ALA A 269 1.58 -4.59 -14.93
N LEU A 270 2.22 -5.49 -14.19
CA LEU A 270 1.63 -6.13 -13.01
C LEU A 270 1.26 -5.09 -11.94
N GLY A 271 2.13 -4.12 -11.66
CA GLY A 271 1.84 -3.05 -10.69
C GLY A 271 0.71 -2.10 -11.09
N GLN A 272 0.37 -2.02 -12.38
CA GLN A 272 -0.80 -1.28 -12.89
C GLN A 272 -2.11 -2.07 -12.77
N LEU A 273 -2.02 -3.39 -12.61
CA LEU A 273 -3.14 -4.32 -12.39
C LEU A 273 -3.18 -4.80 -10.93
N ALA A 274 -2.73 -3.97 -10.00
CA ALA A 274 -2.52 -4.36 -8.60
C ALA A 274 -3.78 -4.87 -7.91
N LEU A 275 -4.93 -4.20 -8.09
CA LEU A 275 -6.20 -4.62 -7.51
C LEU A 275 -6.70 -5.91 -8.18
N THR A 276 -6.65 -5.96 -9.50
CA THR A 276 -7.03 -7.16 -10.26
C THR A 276 -6.20 -8.36 -9.83
N ALA A 277 -4.87 -8.23 -9.78
CA ALA A 277 -3.98 -9.30 -9.36
C ALA A 277 -4.21 -9.73 -7.89
N TYR A 278 -4.47 -8.76 -7.00
CA TYR A 278 -4.78 -9.03 -5.60
C TYR A 278 -6.08 -9.83 -5.44
N VAL A 279 -7.15 -9.41 -6.08
CA VAL A 279 -8.43 -10.11 -6.01
C VAL A 279 -8.34 -11.50 -6.65
N THR A 280 -7.70 -11.58 -7.84
CA THR A 280 -7.56 -12.86 -8.55
C THR A 280 -6.80 -13.89 -7.72
N HIS A 281 -5.71 -13.52 -7.02
CA HIS A 281 -4.96 -14.50 -6.23
C HIS A 281 -5.75 -15.00 -5.02
N LEU A 282 -6.58 -14.16 -4.39
CA LEU A 282 -7.47 -14.60 -3.30
C LEU A 282 -8.54 -15.57 -3.81
N LEU A 283 -9.11 -15.30 -5.00
CA LEU A 283 -10.05 -16.23 -5.63
C LEU A 283 -9.39 -17.56 -5.98
N VAL A 284 -8.15 -17.55 -6.47
CA VAL A 284 -7.38 -18.78 -6.74
C VAL A 284 -7.08 -19.52 -5.45
N LEU A 285 -6.75 -18.85 -4.36
CA LEU A 285 -6.55 -19.47 -3.05
C LEU A 285 -7.83 -20.13 -2.53
N HIS A 286 -8.98 -19.49 -2.72
CA HIS A 286 -10.28 -20.01 -2.31
C HIS A 286 -10.69 -21.26 -3.11
N VAL A 287 -10.59 -21.20 -4.46
CA VAL A 287 -11.09 -22.27 -5.34
C VAL A 287 -10.09 -23.43 -5.46
N TRP A 288 -8.78 -23.11 -5.48
CA TRP A 288 -7.69 -24.09 -5.69
C TRP A 288 -6.53 -23.88 -4.70
N PRO A 289 -6.77 -23.99 -3.38
CA PRO A 289 -5.71 -23.79 -2.37
C PRO A 289 -4.52 -24.72 -2.60
N GLN A 290 -4.76 -25.95 -3.06
CA GLN A 290 -3.73 -26.94 -3.37
C GLN A 290 -2.74 -26.51 -4.46
N TRP A 291 -3.05 -25.51 -5.27
CA TRP A 291 -2.13 -25.00 -6.28
C TRP A 291 -1.12 -24.00 -5.71
N LEU A 292 -1.47 -23.35 -4.63
CA LEU A 292 -0.69 -22.27 -4.04
C LEU A 292 -0.16 -22.62 -2.66
N GLU A 293 -0.97 -23.12 -1.74
CA GLU A 293 -0.55 -23.39 -0.37
C GLU A 293 0.53 -24.48 -0.31
N ARG A 294 1.56 -24.23 0.50
CA ARG A 294 2.70 -25.15 0.65
C ARG A 294 3.14 -25.24 2.12
N PRO A 295 3.40 -26.46 2.63
CA PRO A 295 3.81 -26.67 4.01
C PRO A 295 5.29 -26.40 4.25
N THR A 296 6.13 -26.35 3.20
CA THR A 296 7.57 -26.17 3.33
C THR A 296 8.07 -24.95 2.54
N TYR A 297 9.13 -24.32 3.03
CA TYR A 297 9.73 -23.15 2.35
C TYR A 297 10.24 -23.46 0.94
N GLY A 298 10.83 -24.62 0.70
CA GLY A 298 11.31 -25.00 -0.64
C GLY A 298 10.18 -25.10 -1.65
N ALA A 299 9.09 -25.80 -1.29
CA ALA A 299 7.91 -25.89 -2.14
C ALA A 299 7.20 -24.52 -2.31
N ALA A 300 7.19 -23.71 -1.26
CA ALA A 300 6.60 -22.37 -1.29
C ALA A 300 7.36 -21.43 -2.22
N TRP A 301 8.69 -21.43 -2.22
CA TRP A 301 9.51 -20.67 -3.16
C TRP A 301 9.17 -21.01 -4.61
N LEU A 302 9.02 -22.29 -4.93
CA LEU A 302 8.65 -22.74 -6.28
C LEU A 302 7.25 -22.28 -6.67
N SER A 303 6.27 -22.38 -5.75
CA SER A 303 4.89 -21.88 -5.98
C SER A 303 4.85 -20.38 -6.19
N VAL A 304 5.57 -19.59 -5.37
CA VAL A 304 5.68 -18.14 -5.55
C VAL A 304 6.35 -17.78 -6.87
N ALA A 305 7.40 -18.48 -7.26
CA ALA A 305 8.08 -18.26 -8.55
C ALA A 305 7.11 -18.52 -9.72
N ARG A 306 6.37 -19.62 -9.69
CA ARG A 306 5.34 -19.95 -10.71
C ARG A 306 4.22 -18.90 -10.72
N PHE A 307 3.68 -18.55 -9.56
CA PHE A 307 2.67 -17.50 -9.43
C PHE A 307 3.17 -16.17 -10.02
N THR A 308 4.38 -15.76 -9.64
CA THR A 308 4.97 -14.50 -10.13
C THR A 308 5.16 -14.51 -11.63
N LEU A 309 5.68 -15.60 -12.19
CA LEU A 309 5.88 -15.74 -13.63
C LEU A 309 4.54 -15.65 -14.39
N VAL A 310 3.53 -16.39 -13.95
CA VAL A 310 2.19 -16.36 -14.55
C VAL A 310 1.58 -14.98 -14.45
N ALA A 311 1.65 -14.34 -13.27
CA ALA A 311 1.13 -13.00 -13.06
C ALA A 311 1.83 -11.96 -13.95
N LEU A 312 3.15 -12.03 -14.13
CA LEU A 312 3.92 -11.14 -15.01
C LEU A 312 3.53 -11.34 -16.49
N VAL A 313 3.43 -12.59 -16.93
CA VAL A 313 3.06 -12.91 -18.33
C VAL A 313 1.65 -12.44 -18.63
N LEU A 314 0.66 -12.76 -17.77
CA LEU A 314 -0.72 -12.36 -17.96
C LEU A 314 -0.89 -10.84 -17.89
N ALA A 315 -0.22 -10.18 -16.93
CA ALA A 315 -0.25 -8.73 -16.83
C ALA A 315 0.37 -8.06 -18.06
N ALA A 316 1.50 -8.58 -18.54
CA ALA A 316 2.16 -8.07 -19.74
C ALA A 316 1.27 -8.24 -20.99
N ALA A 317 0.71 -9.44 -21.20
CA ALA A 317 -0.20 -9.72 -22.31
C ALA A 317 -1.45 -8.83 -22.25
N TYR A 318 -2.09 -8.74 -21.10
CA TYR A 318 -3.27 -7.88 -20.93
C TYR A 318 -2.96 -6.40 -21.19
N ARG A 319 -1.81 -5.91 -20.70
CA ARG A 319 -1.41 -4.51 -20.88
C ARG A 319 -0.98 -4.18 -22.31
N ALA A 320 -0.66 -5.17 -23.13
CA ALA A 320 -0.41 -4.97 -24.55
C ALA A 320 -1.68 -4.57 -25.32
N VAL A 321 -2.86 -5.03 -24.88
CA VAL A 321 -4.14 -4.80 -25.55
C VAL A 321 -5.07 -3.84 -24.79
N ALA A 322 -4.91 -3.70 -23.49
CA ALA A 322 -5.75 -2.88 -22.63
C ALA A 322 -4.95 -1.81 -21.86
N THR A 323 -5.47 -0.61 -21.79
CA THR A 323 -4.81 0.49 -21.09
C THR A 323 -4.98 0.46 -19.56
N ARG A 324 -5.94 -0.32 -19.03
CA ARG A 324 -6.30 -0.35 -17.60
C ARG A 324 -6.81 -1.73 -17.21
N GLY A 325 -6.61 -2.08 -15.94
CA GLY A 325 -7.16 -3.32 -15.38
C GLY A 325 -8.67 -3.26 -15.20
N PRO A 326 -9.35 -4.41 -15.26
CA PRO A 326 -10.81 -4.47 -15.14
C PRO A 326 -11.30 -3.95 -13.78
N LEU A 327 -10.68 -4.32 -12.68
CA LEU A 327 -11.08 -3.84 -11.35
C LEU A 327 -10.58 -2.42 -11.06
N GLU A 328 -9.47 -2.00 -11.66
CA GLU A 328 -8.97 -0.63 -11.56
C GLU A 328 -9.91 0.40 -12.20
N LEU A 329 -10.75 -0.02 -13.17
CA LEU A 329 -11.79 0.82 -13.76
C LEU A 329 -12.87 1.19 -12.75
N LEU A 330 -13.23 0.28 -11.84
CA LEU A 330 -14.24 0.53 -10.79
C LEU A 330 -13.83 1.64 -9.83
N LEU A 331 -12.51 1.84 -9.63
CA LEU A 331 -11.98 2.88 -8.76
C LEU A 331 -11.99 4.29 -9.37
N ARG A 332 -12.56 4.45 -10.56
CA ARG A 332 -12.65 5.73 -11.26
C ARG A 332 -14.10 6.17 -11.43
N PRO A 333 -14.53 7.19 -10.70
CA PRO A 333 -15.85 7.76 -10.92
C PRO A 333 -15.92 8.40 -12.32
N SER A 334 -16.76 7.88 -13.20
CA SER A 334 -16.96 8.41 -14.56
C SER A 334 -17.42 9.86 -14.55
N ALA A 335 -18.28 10.22 -13.60
CA ALA A 335 -18.79 11.57 -13.41
C ALA A 335 -17.72 12.63 -13.08
N LEU A 336 -16.55 12.22 -12.55
CA LEU A 336 -15.46 13.12 -12.18
C LEU A 336 -14.34 13.18 -13.24
N GLN A 337 -14.51 12.51 -14.38
CA GLN A 337 -13.58 12.64 -15.50
C GLN A 337 -13.88 13.95 -16.22
N ARG A 338 -12.88 14.85 -16.34
CA ARG A 338 -13.04 16.04 -17.21
C ARG A 338 -13.37 15.55 -18.63
N PRO A 339 -14.36 16.18 -19.31
CA PRO A 339 -14.48 16.00 -20.75
C PRO A 339 -13.10 16.31 -21.37
N ARG A 340 -12.65 15.49 -22.31
CA ARG A 340 -11.50 15.87 -23.14
C ARG A 340 -11.87 17.21 -23.78
N PRO A 341 -10.97 18.23 -23.76
CA PRO A 341 -11.20 19.41 -24.59
C PRO A 341 -11.46 18.89 -26.00
N GLY A 342 -12.64 19.19 -26.53
CA GLY A 342 -12.94 18.92 -27.93
C GLY A 342 -11.84 19.52 -28.80
N PRO A 343 -11.57 19.01 -30.00
CA PRO A 343 -10.66 19.66 -30.92
C PRO A 343 -11.10 21.13 -31.02
N ALA A 344 -10.16 22.02 -30.77
CA ALA A 344 -10.40 23.45 -30.85
C ALA A 344 -11.12 23.70 -32.19
N ALA A 345 -12.36 24.21 -32.13
CA ALA A 345 -13.08 24.62 -33.31
C ALA A 345 -12.18 25.60 -34.02
N GLY A 346 -11.67 25.16 -35.18
CA GLY A 346 -10.71 25.92 -35.94
C GLY A 346 -11.20 27.34 -36.08
N GLY A 347 -10.37 28.28 -35.64
CA GLY A 347 -10.60 29.70 -35.83
C GLY A 347 -10.83 29.93 -37.31
N ARG A 348 -12.06 30.33 -37.68
CA ARG A 348 -12.29 31.00 -38.93
C ARG A 348 -11.59 32.35 -38.79
N ASP A 349 -10.45 32.50 -39.43
CA ASP A 349 -9.85 33.77 -39.69
C ASP A 349 -10.88 34.68 -40.37
N PRO A 350 -11.20 35.86 -39.84
CA PRO A 350 -11.97 36.87 -40.53
C PRO A 350 -11.04 37.81 -41.31
N GLU A 351 -10.19 37.28 -42.17
CA GLU A 351 -9.43 38.07 -43.12
C GLU A 351 -9.80 37.66 -44.54
N HIS A 352 -10.81 38.29 -45.08
CA HIS A 352 -10.95 38.60 -46.52
C HIS A 352 -12.22 39.42 -46.76
N LEU A 353 -12.26 40.66 -46.30
CA LEU A 353 -13.11 41.69 -46.87
C LEU A 353 -12.41 43.04 -46.73
N SER A 354 -11.36 43.26 -47.50
CA SER A 354 -10.96 44.65 -47.86
C SER A 354 -11.06 44.78 -49.38
N GLY A 355 -12.24 45.13 -49.84
CA GLY A 355 -12.48 45.61 -51.19
C GLY A 355 -11.72 46.91 -51.42
N ARG A 356 -10.87 46.97 -52.45
CA ARG A 356 -10.36 48.16 -53.02
C ARG A 356 -11.48 48.78 -53.85
N PRO A 357 -11.70 50.10 -53.78
CA PRO A 357 -12.45 50.85 -54.81
C PRO A 357 -11.57 51.07 -56.02
N PRO A 358 -12.16 51.15 -57.26
CA PRO A 358 -11.47 51.56 -58.47
C PRO A 358 -11.54 53.03 -58.61
N GLY A 359 -10.51 53.64 -59.18
CA GLY A 359 -10.72 54.96 -59.74
C GLY A 359 -9.53 55.94 -59.80
N ALA A 360 -9.20 56.24 -61.04
CA ALA A 360 -8.46 57.32 -61.63
C ALA A 360 -6.95 57.26 -61.61
#